data_bcd613c952dafd5731a8727d67bde936
#
_entry.id   bcd613c952dafd5731a8727d67bde936
#
_cell.length_a   1.000
_cell.length_b   1.000
_cell.length_c   1.000
_cell.angle_alpha   90.00
_cell.angle_beta   90.00
_cell.angle_gamma   90.00
#
_symmetry.space_group_name_H-M   'P 1'
#
loop_
_entity.id
_entity.type
_entity.pdbx_description
1 polymer ?
#
loop_
_entity_poly.entity_id
_entity_poly.type
_entity_poly.pdbx_seq_one_letter_code
_entity_poly.pdbx_strand_id
1 'polypeptide(L)'
;MEQSLRRAALWDEVKDRLHQSGLALSGGQQQRLCIARALAVEPEVILMDEPASALDPVATLKIEELMQELKAEYTIVIVTHNMQQAARVSDYTAMMMMRPDRAGEMIEFDHTKQIFTLPQDKRTEDYVTGRFG
;
A
#
# COMPACT_ATOMS: atom_id res chain seq x y z
N MET A 1 20.46 -0.38 10.11
CA MET A 1 20.47 -0.68 8.64
C MET A 1 20.11 -2.13 8.35
N GLU A 2 20.90 -3.13 8.76
CA GLU A 2 20.59 -4.54 8.49
C GLU A 2 19.18 -4.93 8.97
N GLN A 3 18.83 -4.59 10.21
CA GLN A 3 17.52 -4.89 10.77
C GLN A 3 16.38 -4.35 9.90
N SER A 4 16.45 -3.10 9.46
CA SER A 4 15.43 -2.49 8.61
C SER A 4 15.33 -3.17 7.24
N LEU A 5 16.45 -3.59 6.66
CA LEU A 5 16.48 -4.33 5.41
C LEU A 5 15.90 -5.75 5.56
N ARG A 6 16.12 -6.42 6.71
CA ARG A 6 15.50 -7.71 7.03
C ARG A 6 14.00 -7.58 7.17
N ARG A 7 13.53 -6.57 7.92
CA ARG A 7 12.10 -6.28 8.11
C ARG A 7 11.38 -5.93 6.80
N ALA A 8 12.11 -5.36 5.84
CA ALA A 8 11.60 -5.10 4.49
C ALA A 8 11.81 -6.29 3.52
N ALA A 9 12.15 -7.48 4.02
CA ALA A 9 12.42 -8.68 3.23
C ALA A 9 13.42 -8.44 2.06
N LEU A 10 14.43 -7.59 2.27
CA LEU A 10 15.37 -7.17 1.23
C LEU A 10 16.83 -7.59 1.52
N TRP A 11 17.18 -7.87 2.78
CA TRP A 11 18.55 -8.11 3.21
C TRP A 11 19.29 -9.16 2.37
N ASP A 12 18.70 -10.34 2.20
CA ASP A 12 19.36 -11.45 1.51
C ASP A 12 19.60 -11.19 0.03
N GLU A 13 18.86 -10.25 -0.55
CA GLU A 13 19.02 -9.85 -1.96
C GLU A 13 20.11 -8.77 -2.15
N VAL A 14 20.47 -8.01 -1.08
CA VAL A 14 21.36 -6.84 -1.22
C VAL A 14 22.60 -6.87 -0.35
N LYS A 15 22.72 -7.77 0.62
CA LYS A 15 23.80 -7.81 1.62
C LYS A 15 25.22 -7.77 1.01
N ASP A 16 25.41 -8.39 -0.14
CA ASP A 16 26.72 -8.47 -0.81
C ASP A 16 27.02 -7.26 -1.74
N ARG A 17 26.09 -6.30 -1.82
CA ARG A 17 26.19 -5.13 -2.72
C ARG A 17 25.70 -3.82 -2.09
N LEU A 18 25.84 -3.68 -0.78
CA LEU A 18 25.38 -2.52 0.00
C LEU A 18 26.03 -1.19 -0.43
N HIS A 19 27.19 -1.25 -1.09
CA HIS A 19 27.90 -0.07 -1.60
C HIS A 19 27.51 0.33 -3.02
N GLN A 20 26.65 -0.44 -3.68
CA GLN A 20 26.16 -0.12 -5.01
C GLN A 20 25.02 0.90 -4.96
N SER A 21 24.81 1.58 -6.09
CA SER A 21 23.69 2.51 -6.22
C SER A 21 22.34 1.80 -6.07
N GLY A 22 21.44 2.35 -5.27
CA GLY A 22 20.07 1.87 -5.18
C GLY A 22 19.28 1.91 -6.49
N LEU A 23 19.72 2.72 -7.46
CA LEU A 23 19.15 2.79 -8.80
C LEU A 23 19.44 1.53 -9.65
N ALA A 24 20.39 0.71 -9.24
CA ALA A 24 20.69 -0.58 -9.89
C ALA A 24 19.75 -1.71 -9.43
N LEU A 25 18.88 -1.46 -8.46
CA LEU A 25 17.89 -2.39 -7.96
C LEU A 25 16.68 -2.46 -8.91
N SER A 26 16.00 -3.62 -8.93
CA SER A 26 14.67 -3.74 -9.57
C SER A 26 13.63 -2.85 -8.91
N GLY A 27 12.53 -2.55 -9.60
CA GLY A 27 11.46 -1.70 -9.06
C GLY A 27 10.92 -2.22 -7.71
N GLY A 28 10.65 -3.51 -7.59
CA GLY A 28 10.21 -4.11 -6.33
C GLY A 28 11.27 -4.07 -5.22
N GLN A 29 12.56 -4.17 -5.56
CA GLN A 29 13.66 -3.99 -4.60
C GLN A 29 13.78 -2.53 -4.16
N GLN A 30 13.63 -1.57 -5.08
CA GLN A 30 13.62 -0.14 -4.76
C GLN A 30 12.47 0.21 -3.82
N GLN A 31 11.27 -0.34 -4.09
CA GLN A 31 10.12 -0.13 -3.22
C GLN A 31 10.36 -0.68 -1.81
N ARG A 32 10.89 -1.90 -1.68
CA ARG A 32 11.25 -2.48 -0.37
C ARG A 32 12.38 -1.70 0.31
N LEU A 33 13.31 -1.11 -0.45
CA LEU A 33 14.32 -0.21 0.10
C LEU A 33 13.69 1.07 0.67
N CYS A 34 12.68 1.64 0.01
CA CYS A 34 11.93 2.78 0.54
C CYS A 34 11.19 2.42 1.84
N ILE A 35 10.59 1.24 1.90
CA ILE A 35 9.97 0.72 3.14
C ILE A 35 11.04 0.54 4.24
N ALA A 36 12.19 -0.08 3.93
CA ALA A 36 13.29 -0.22 4.89
C ALA A 36 13.77 1.12 5.46
N ARG A 37 13.82 2.17 4.64
CA ARG A 37 14.15 3.53 5.08
C ARG A 37 13.11 4.10 6.03
N ALA A 38 11.82 3.89 5.75
CA ALA A 38 10.75 4.31 6.65
C ALA A 38 10.81 3.56 7.98
N LEU A 39 11.07 2.25 7.96
CA LEU A 39 11.20 1.43 9.17
C LEU A 39 12.42 1.78 10.03
N ALA A 40 13.47 2.37 9.43
CA ALA A 40 14.71 2.69 10.14
C ALA A 40 14.57 3.77 11.24
N VAL A 41 13.52 4.56 11.19
CA VAL A 41 13.19 5.60 12.19
C VAL A 41 12.14 5.13 13.20
N GLU A 42 11.74 3.85 13.15
CA GLU A 42 10.77 3.21 14.06
C GLU A 42 9.46 4.03 14.20
N PRO A 43 8.74 4.31 13.10
CA PRO A 43 7.55 5.13 13.13
C PRO A 43 6.38 4.40 13.80
N GLU A 44 5.41 5.12 14.34
CA GLU A 44 4.13 4.54 14.77
C GLU A 44 3.18 4.29 13.59
N VAL A 45 3.26 5.13 12.57
CA VAL A 45 2.40 5.10 11.37
C VAL A 45 3.26 5.15 10.11
N ILE A 46 2.95 4.29 9.16
CA ILE A 46 3.58 4.25 7.83
C ILE A 46 2.55 4.70 6.80
N LEU A 47 2.90 5.74 6.03
CA LEU A 47 2.09 6.22 4.91
C LEU A 47 2.66 5.68 3.60
N MET A 48 1.83 5.05 2.78
CA MET A 48 2.20 4.49 1.48
C MET A 48 1.28 5.07 0.40
N ASP A 49 1.89 5.75 -0.57
CA ASP A 49 1.19 6.29 -1.73
C ASP A 49 1.48 5.42 -2.95
N GLU A 50 0.44 4.78 -3.48
CA GLU A 50 0.49 3.88 -4.63
C GLU A 50 1.66 2.86 -4.57
N PRO A 51 1.81 2.07 -3.49
CA PRO A 51 3.04 1.31 -3.21
C PRO A 51 3.36 0.21 -4.22
N ALA A 52 2.45 -0.15 -5.11
CA ALA A 52 2.66 -1.18 -6.12
C ALA A 52 2.29 -0.76 -7.54
N SER A 53 1.99 0.51 -7.80
CA SER A 53 1.45 0.98 -9.09
C SER A 53 2.37 0.77 -10.29
N ALA A 54 3.69 0.75 -10.07
CA ALA A 54 4.71 0.57 -11.12
C ALA A 54 5.38 -0.81 -11.11
N LEU A 55 4.79 -1.79 -10.40
CA LEU A 55 5.37 -3.10 -10.20
C LEU A 55 4.69 -4.17 -11.06
N ASP A 56 5.45 -5.17 -11.45
CA ASP A 56 4.89 -6.39 -12.03
C ASP A 56 4.08 -7.19 -10.97
N PRO A 57 3.23 -8.16 -11.40
CA PRO A 57 2.38 -8.89 -10.47
C PRO A 57 3.14 -9.64 -9.36
N VAL A 58 4.33 -10.18 -9.65
CA VAL A 58 5.13 -10.92 -8.67
C VAL A 58 5.70 -9.98 -7.62
N ALA A 59 6.24 -8.84 -8.05
CA ALA A 59 6.73 -7.80 -7.14
C ALA A 59 5.59 -7.18 -6.31
N THR A 60 4.41 -6.99 -6.91
CA THR A 60 3.21 -6.53 -6.20
C THR A 60 2.83 -7.47 -5.07
N LEU A 61 2.76 -8.77 -5.31
CA LEU A 61 2.45 -9.76 -4.27
C LEU A 61 3.45 -9.69 -3.11
N LYS A 62 4.74 -9.58 -3.39
CA LYS A 62 5.77 -9.46 -2.34
C LYS A 62 5.57 -8.21 -1.47
N ILE A 63 5.15 -7.09 -2.07
CA ILE A 63 4.84 -5.88 -1.30
C ILE A 63 3.57 -6.07 -0.47
N GLU A 64 2.54 -6.71 -1.00
CA GLU A 64 1.30 -7.00 -0.28
C GLU A 64 1.54 -7.97 0.91
N GLU A 65 2.34 -9.02 0.72
CA GLU A 65 2.76 -9.93 1.79
C GLU A 65 3.53 -9.18 2.89
N LEU A 66 4.49 -8.33 2.50
CA LEU A 66 5.25 -7.50 3.43
C LEU A 66 4.33 -6.56 4.23
N MET A 67 3.32 -5.95 3.61
CA MET A 67 2.35 -5.12 4.33
C MET A 67 1.55 -5.95 5.36
N GLN A 68 1.17 -7.18 5.03
CA GLN A 68 0.47 -8.07 5.97
C GLN A 68 1.34 -8.45 7.17
N GLU A 69 2.64 -8.60 6.97
CA GLU A 69 3.58 -8.83 8.08
C GLU A 69 3.76 -7.58 8.94
N LEU A 70 3.97 -6.43 8.30
CA LEU A 70 4.24 -5.17 9.00
C LEU A 70 3.03 -4.64 9.80
N LYS A 71 1.80 -4.91 9.38
CA LYS A 71 0.60 -4.45 10.11
C LYS A 71 0.46 -5.04 11.52
N ALA A 72 1.20 -6.09 11.86
CA ALA A 72 1.24 -6.62 13.21
C ALA A 72 1.93 -5.66 14.20
N GLU A 73 2.82 -4.78 13.70
CA GLU A 73 3.63 -3.88 14.52
C GLU A 73 3.33 -2.40 14.24
N TYR A 74 2.81 -2.07 13.06
CA TYR A 74 2.60 -0.70 12.59
C TYR A 74 1.15 -0.44 12.17
N THR A 75 0.72 0.80 12.36
CA THR A 75 -0.45 1.30 11.64
C THR A 75 -0.02 1.70 10.23
N ILE A 76 -0.64 1.11 9.20
CA ILE A 76 -0.32 1.40 7.80
C ILE A 76 -1.51 2.10 7.16
N VAL A 77 -1.26 3.25 6.55
CA VAL A 77 -2.24 3.98 5.73
C VAL A 77 -1.78 3.93 4.28
N ILE A 78 -2.62 3.40 3.41
CA ILE A 78 -2.33 3.23 1.98
C ILE A 78 -3.28 4.10 1.17
N VAL A 79 -2.74 4.88 0.24
CA VAL A 79 -3.51 5.50 -0.83
C VAL A 79 -3.31 4.68 -2.09
N THR A 80 -4.39 4.23 -2.70
CA THR A 80 -4.33 3.47 -3.95
C THR A 80 -5.63 3.63 -4.75
N HIS A 81 -5.53 3.63 -6.07
CA HIS A 81 -6.67 3.52 -6.98
C HIS A 81 -6.96 2.05 -7.36
N ASN A 82 -6.13 1.12 -6.92
CA ASN A 82 -6.31 -0.31 -7.20
C ASN A 82 -7.23 -0.95 -6.15
N MET A 83 -8.51 -1.07 -6.50
CA MET A 83 -9.54 -1.67 -5.64
C MET A 83 -9.22 -3.11 -5.22
N GLN A 84 -8.60 -3.89 -6.10
CA GLN A 84 -8.23 -5.28 -5.76
C GLN A 84 -7.12 -5.31 -4.70
N GLN A 85 -6.15 -4.42 -4.79
CA GLN A 85 -5.13 -4.27 -3.76
C GLN A 85 -5.77 -3.85 -2.43
N ALA A 86 -6.59 -2.78 -2.43
CA ALA A 86 -7.28 -2.34 -1.22
C ALA A 86 -8.08 -3.48 -0.57
N ALA A 87 -8.83 -4.25 -1.37
CA ALA A 87 -9.63 -5.37 -0.89
C ALA A 87 -8.79 -6.50 -0.26
N ARG A 88 -7.54 -6.71 -0.74
CA ARG A 88 -6.67 -7.78 -0.24
C ARG A 88 -5.88 -7.40 1.01
N VAL A 89 -5.42 -6.15 1.10
CA VAL A 89 -4.42 -5.79 2.11
C VAL A 89 -4.96 -4.99 3.29
N SER A 90 -6.09 -4.29 3.15
CA SER A 90 -6.59 -3.40 4.18
C SER A 90 -7.66 -4.05 5.08
N ASP A 91 -7.68 -3.67 6.34
CA ASP A 91 -8.70 -4.05 7.31
C ASP A 91 -9.89 -3.09 7.25
N TYR A 92 -9.61 -1.81 7.03
CA TYR A 92 -10.58 -0.73 6.84
C TYR A 92 -10.32 -0.01 5.52
N THR A 93 -11.36 0.48 4.88
CA THR A 93 -11.26 1.25 3.63
C THR A 93 -12.07 2.53 3.73
N ALA A 94 -11.43 3.64 3.34
CA ALA A 94 -12.08 4.93 3.14
C ALA A 94 -12.28 5.16 1.64
N MET A 95 -13.52 5.36 1.21
CA MET A 95 -13.82 5.80 -0.15
C MET A 95 -13.75 7.31 -0.24
N MET A 96 -12.83 7.79 -1.07
CA MET A 96 -12.62 9.22 -1.30
C MET A 96 -13.04 9.60 -2.72
N MET A 97 -13.74 10.70 -2.87
CA MET A 97 -14.08 11.26 -4.18
C MET A 97 -13.75 12.75 -4.24
N MET A 98 -13.56 13.26 -5.46
CA MET A 98 -13.36 14.67 -5.70
C MET A 98 -14.73 15.36 -5.90
N ARG A 99 -14.95 16.42 -5.16
CA ARG A 99 -16.10 17.32 -5.34
C ARG A 99 -15.93 18.23 -6.56
N PRO A 100 -17.00 18.85 -7.05
CA PRO A 100 -16.92 19.82 -8.16
C PRO A 100 -15.98 21.00 -7.90
N ASP A 101 -15.81 21.41 -6.64
CA ASP A 101 -14.87 22.45 -6.21
C ASP A 101 -13.41 21.94 -6.08
N ARG A 102 -13.14 20.69 -6.50
CA ARG A 102 -11.85 19.97 -6.41
C ARG A 102 -11.38 19.67 -4.99
N ALA A 103 -12.22 19.80 -3.99
CA ALA A 103 -11.92 19.29 -2.66
C ALA A 103 -12.14 17.77 -2.58
N GLY A 104 -11.28 17.07 -1.84
CA GLY A 104 -11.51 15.66 -1.52
C GLY A 104 -12.63 15.53 -0.48
N GLU A 105 -13.53 14.59 -0.69
CA GLU A 105 -14.61 14.24 0.25
C GLU A 105 -14.52 12.76 0.59
N MET A 106 -14.56 12.44 1.89
CA MET A 106 -14.71 11.06 2.33
C MET A 106 -16.19 10.68 2.23
N ILE A 107 -16.47 9.72 1.35
CA ILE A 107 -17.83 9.27 1.04
C ILE A 107 -18.30 8.24 2.04
N GLU A 108 -17.43 7.27 2.33
CA GLU A 108 -17.74 6.15 3.19
C GLU A 108 -16.46 5.63 3.84
N PHE A 109 -16.57 5.17 5.09
CA PHE A 109 -15.47 4.52 5.81
C PHE A 109 -16.02 3.37 6.64
N ASP A 110 -15.55 2.17 6.36
CA ASP A 110 -15.96 0.97 7.11
C ASP A 110 -14.92 -0.15 6.95
N HIS A 111 -15.18 -1.29 7.56
CA HIS A 111 -14.43 -2.51 7.28
C HIS A 111 -14.36 -2.77 5.78
N THR A 112 -13.19 -3.14 5.31
CA THR A 112 -12.93 -3.38 3.88
C THR A 112 -13.96 -4.32 3.25
N LYS A 113 -14.30 -5.41 3.94
CA LYS A 113 -15.34 -6.34 3.46
C LYS A 113 -16.68 -5.64 3.24
N GLN A 114 -17.09 -4.75 4.14
CA GLN A 114 -18.36 -4.01 4.03
C GLN A 114 -18.34 -3.10 2.80
N ILE A 115 -17.27 -2.30 2.64
CA ILE A 115 -17.11 -1.38 1.51
C ILE A 115 -17.20 -2.12 0.16
N PHE A 116 -16.59 -3.30 0.03
CA PHE A 116 -16.53 -4.03 -1.23
C PHE A 116 -17.70 -4.99 -1.49
N THR A 117 -18.53 -5.32 -0.48
CA THR A 117 -19.65 -6.26 -0.65
C THR A 117 -21.02 -5.66 -0.44
N LEU A 118 -21.15 -4.70 0.47
CA LEU A 118 -22.41 -4.09 0.89
C LEU A 118 -22.22 -2.61 1.25
N PRO A 119 -21.70 -1.79 0.31
CA PRO A 119 -21.54 -0.36 0.56
C PRO A 119 -22.90 0.30 0.82
N GLN A 120 -22.90 1.31 1.67
CA GLN A 120 -24.12 2.03 2.06
C GLN A 120 -24.37 3.25 1.18
N ASP A 121 -23.30 3.87 0.65
CA ASP A 121 -23.43 4.99 -0.26
C ASP A 121 -23.48 4.51 -1.72
N LYS A 122 -24.44 4.98 -2.47
CA LYS A 122 -24.64 4.63 -3.88
C LYS A 122 -23.39 4.94 -4.73
N ARG A 123 -22.66 6.00 -4.42
CA ARG A 123 -21.41 6.37 -5.12
C ARG A 123 -20.30 5.33 -4.91
N THR A 124 -20.23 4.78 -3.70
CA THR A 124 -19.30 3.67 -3.39
C THR A 124 -19.71 2.42 -4.16
N GLU A 125 -21.01 2.08 -4.19
CA GLU A 125 -21.52 0.94 -4.95
C GLU A 125 -21.19 1.06 -6.45
N ASP A 126 -21.44 2.22 -7.03
CA ASP A 126 -21.17 2.49 -8.45
C ASP A 126 -19.67 2.40 -8.75
N TYR A 127 -18.82 2.91 -7.84
CA TYR A 127 -17.36 2.80 -7.96
C TYR A 127 -16.89 1.35 -7.92
N VAL A 128 -17.29 0.60 -6.89
CA VAL A 128 -16.86 -0.79 -6.69
C VAL A 128 -17.37 -1.71 -7.80
N THR A 129 -18.56 -1.46 -8.34
CA THR A 129 -19.15 -2.26 -9.43
C THR A 129 -18.74 -1.81 -10.84
N GLY A 130 -17.92 -0.74 -10.95
CA GLY A 130 -17.51 -0.18 -12.24
C GLY A 130 -18.63 0.49 -13.02
N ARG A 131 -19.72 0.86 -12.37
CA ARG A 131 -20.86 1.55 -12.97
C ARG A 131 -20.66 3.06 -12.91
N PHE A 132 -19.60 3.54 -13.56
CA PHE A 132 -19.44 4.98 -13.75
C PHE A 132 -20.38 5.43 -14.87
N GLY A 133 -21.42 6.13 -14.49
CA GLY A 133 -22.29 6.84 -15.41
C GLY A 133 -21.73 8.20 -15.76
#